data_30f82c6f9899e450220353af29943f8a
#
_entry.id   30f82c6f9899e450220353af29943f8a
#
_cell.length_a   1.000
_cell.length_b   1.000
_cell.length_c   1.000
_cell.angle_alpha   90.00
_cell.angle_beta   90.00
_cell.angle_gamma   90.00
#
_symmetry.space_group_name_H-M   'P 1'
#
loop_
_entity.id
_entity.type
_entity.pdbx_description
1 polymer ?
#
loop_
_entity_poly.entity_id
_entity_poly.type
_entity_poly.pdbx_seq_one_letter_code
_entity_poly.pdbx_strand_id
1 'polypeptide(L)'
;MMKEQEIGINVQRSWGYYKVLYEGEGFKVKELVISPNRSLSKQRHTHRSETWNIVKGECFVLLDNEKIQLTQEKGIHIPVNTWHKGINESYKHHAHIIEIWRGDILTEDDIERVKLVM
;
A
#
# COMPACT_ATOMS: atom_id res chain seq x y z
N MET A 1 -20.74 13.74 5.50
CA MET A 1 -19.90 13.06 4.50
C MET A 1 -19.71 11.61 4.92
N MET A 2 -20.05 10.68 4.06
CA MET A 2 -19.90 9.26 4.35
C MET A 2 -18.42 8.89 4.27
N LYS A 3 -17.94 8.17 5.28
CA LYS A 3 -16.61 7.59 5.23
C LYS A 3 -16.63 6.40 4.30
N GLU A 4 -15.63 6.30 3.44
CA GLU A 4 -15.48 5.18 2.52
C GLU A 4 -15.24 3.87 3.27
N GLN A 5 -14.45 3.93 4.34
CA GLN A 5 -14.08 2.80 5.17
C GLN A 5 -14.12 3.21 6.63
N GLU A 6 -14.54 2.30 7.51
CA GLU A 6 -14.48 2.56 8.94
C GLU A 6 -13.04 2.46 9.44
N ILE A 7 -12.69 3.38 10.36
CA ILE A 7 -11.39 3.40 11.01
C ILE A 7 -11.29 2.21 11.97
N GLY A 8 -10.14 1.52 11.93
CA GLY A 8 -9.85 0.42 12.83
C GLY A 8 -10.42 -0.93 12.42
N ILE A 9 -11.08 -1.04 11.28
CA ILE A 9 -11.66 -2.30 10.80
C ILE A 9 -10.76 -2.91 9.74
N ASN A 10 -10.43 -4.21 9.91
CA ASN A 10 -9.64 -4.94 8.93
C ASN A 10 -10.48 -5.22 7.69
N VAL A 11 -9.94 -4.84 6.53
CA VAL A 11 -10.55 -5.11 5.23
C VAL A 11 -9.74 -6.22 4.57
N GLN A 12 -10.32 -7.41 4.47
CA GLN A 12 -9.64 -8.61 3.94
C GLN A 12 -9.47 -8.54 2.44
N ARG A 13 -8.31 -8.99 1.97
CA ARG A 13 -7.94 -9.07 0.55
C ARG A 13 -7.21 -10.39 0.30
N SER A 14 -7.07 -10.77 -0.95
CA SER A 14 -6.36 -12.00 -1.30
C SER A 14 -4.89 -12.01 -0.85
N TRP A 15 -4.29 -10.84 -0.73
CA TRP A 15 -2.88 -10.68 -0.33
C TRP A 15 -2.68 -10.47 1.17
N GLY A 16 -3.73 -10.31 1.95
CA GLY A 16 -3.67 -10.01 3.37
C GLY A 16 -4.82 -9.12 3.78
N TYR A 17 -4.53 -7.99 4.43
CA TYR A 17 -5.58 -7.05 4.81
C TYR A 17 -5.02 -5.64 4.96
N TYR A 18 -5.92 -4.66 5.03
CA TYR A 18 -5.55 -3.31 5.42
C TYR A 18 -6.54 -2.76 6.44
N LYS A 19 -6.12 -1.72 7.12
CA LYS A 19 -6.89 -1.05 8.15
C LYS A 19 -6.64 0.44 8.03
N VAL A 20 -7.70 1.24 7.95
CA VAL A 20 -7.58 2.70 8.01
C VAL A 20 -7.35 3.08 9.46
N LEU A 21 -6.27 3.82 9.73
CA LEU A 21 -5.90 4.25 11.08
C LEU A 21 -6.35 5.67 11.36
N TYR A 22 -6.31 6.54 10.36
CA TYR A 22 -6.65 7.95 10.52
C TYR A 22 -7.03 8.57 9.18
N GLU A 23 -8.01 9.46 9.20
CA GLU A 23 -8.36 10.27 8.04
C GLU A 23 -8.31 11.74 8.46
N GLY A 24 -7.43 12.50 7.80
CA GLY A 24 -7.31 13.94 7.98
C GLY A 24 -7.67 14.67 6.72
N GLU A 25 -7.57 15.99 6.76
CA GLU A 25 -7.75 16.82 5.57
C GLU A 25 -6.50 16.73 4.70
N GLY A 26 -6.66 16.17 3.50
CA GLY A 26 -5.57 16.02 2.54
C GLY A 26 -4.65 14.84 2.80
N PHE A 27 -4.94 13.98 3.78
CA PHE A 27 -4.14 12.76 4.00
C PHE A 27 -4.94 11.67 4.70
N LYS A 28 -4.47 10.43 4.51
CA LYS A 28 -5.04 9.24 5.13
C LYS A 28 -3.89 8.34 5.56
N VAL A 29 -4.02 7.70 6.72
CA VAL A 29 -3.03 6.77 7.25
C VAL A 29 -3.64 5.37 7.30
N LYS A 30 -2.93 4.39 6.74
CA LYS A 30 -3.39 3.00 6.73
C LYS A 30 -2.27 2.07 7.18
N GLU A 31 -2.66 0.92 7.72
CA GLU A 31 -1.76 -0.21 7.87
C GLU A 31 -2.10 -1.22 6.78
N LEU A 32 -1.08 -1.63 6.00
CA LEU A 32 -1.17 -2.74 5.06
C LEU A 32 -0.45 -3.92 5.68
N VAL A 33 -1.07 -5.10 5.64
CA VAL A 33 -0.42 -6.33 6.12
C VAL A 33 -0.42 -7.33 4.97
N ILE A 34 0.78 -7.58 4.43
CA ILE A 34 0.93 -8.53 3.33
C ILE A 34 1.30 -9.89 3.91
N SER A 35 0.47 -10.88 3.64
CA SER A 35 0.67 -12.25 4.11
C SER A 35 1.93 -12.86 3.49
N PRO A 36 2.52 -13.89 4.13
CA PRO A 36 3.69 -14.56 3.59
C PRO A 36 3.48 -15.02 2.15
N ASN A 37 4.48 -14.79 1.32
CA ASN A 37 4.51 -15.20 -0.08
C ASN A 37 3.32 -14.63 -0.90
N ARG A 38 2.90 -13.43 -0.59
CA ARG A 38 1.84 -12.71 -1.30
C ARG A 38 2.34 -11.35 -1.76
N SER A 39 1.63 -10.77 -2.71
CA SER A 39 1.92 -9.43 -3.19
C SER A 39 0.64 -8.67 -3.53
N LEU A 40 0.74 -7.35 -3.47
CA LEU A 40 -0.30 -6.47 -4.00
C LEU A 40 -0.33 -6.55 -5.51
N SER A 41 -1.41 -6.10 -6.13
CA SER A 41 -1.42 -5.91 -7.58
C SER A 41 -0.46 -4.79 -7.97
N LYS A 42 0.07 -4.83 -9.18
CA LYS A 42 0.81 -3.70 -9.73
C LYS A 42 -0.18 -2.61 -10.10
N GLN A 43 -0.01 -1.42 -9.51
CA GLN A 43 -1.02 -0.37 -9.53
C GLN A 43 -0.40 1.02 -9.52
N ARG A 44 -1.20 2.01 -9.91
CA ARG A 44 -0.85 3.44 -9.78
C ARG A 44 -2.10 4.24 -9.44
N HIS A 45 -1.90 5.45 -8.94
CA HIS A 45 -2.96 6.35 -8.49
C HIS A 45 -2.77 7.73 -9.10
N THR A 46 -3.87 8.35 -9.50
CA THR A 46 -3.84 9.65 -10.18
C THR A 46 -3.87 10.81 -9.19
N HIS A 47 -4.60 10.67 -8.07
CA HIS A 47 -4.92 11.79 -7.18
C HIS A 47 -4.17 11.75 -5.86
N ARG A 48 -3.28 10.79 -5.67
CA ARG A 48 -2.52 10.70 -4.43
C ARG A 48 -1.09 10.22 -4.65
N SER A 49 -0.19 10.70 -3.81
CA SER A 49 1.10 10.08 -3.57
C SER A 49 1.02 9.24 -2.31
N GLU A 50 1.98 8.34 -2.12
CA GLU A 50 2.04 7.48 -0.95
C GLU A 50 3.43 7.47 -0.37
N THR A 51 3.51 7.32 0.94
CA THR A 51 4.77 7.03 1.63
C THR A 51 4.56 5.74 2.41
N TRP A 52 5.48 4.80 2.26
CA TRP A 52 5.41 3.51 2.94
C TRP A 52 6.58 3.37 3.89
N ASN A 53 6.28 2.95 5.13
CA ASN A 53 7.28 2.61 6.13
C ASN A 53 6.96 1.22 6.66
N ILE A 54 7.94 0.32 6.59
CA ILE A 54 7.74 -1.01 7.16
C ILE A 54 8.00 -0.94 8.66
N VAL A 55 7.08 -1.51 9.45
CA VAL A 55 7.17 -1.47 10.91
C VAL A 55 7.37 -2.86 11.51
N LYS A 56 7.09 -3.91 10.76
CA LYS A 56 7.32 -5.29 11.20
C LYS A 56 7.47 -6.18 9.98
N GLY A 57 8.45 -7.09 10.02
CA GLY A 57 8.77 -7.93 8.88
C GLY A 57 9.61 -7.17 7.86
N GLU A 58 9.58 -7.64 6.63
CA GLU A 58 10.31 -7.01 5.52
C GLU A 58 9.55 -7.26 4.22
N CYS A 59 9.76 -6.39 3.23
CA CYS A 59 9.20 -6.62 1.91
C CYS A 59 10.00 -5.89 0.84
N PHE A 60 9.69 -6.18 -0.41
CA PHE A 60 10.20 -5.44 -1.56
C PHE A 60 9.10 -4.57 -2.13
N VAL A 61 9.50 -3.46 -2.72
CA VAL A 61 8.61 -2.59 -3.50
C VAL A 61 9.15 -2.53 -4.91
N LEU A 62 8.33 -2.92 -5.86
CA LEU A 62 8.64 -2.68 -7.28
C LEU A 62 8.14 -1.28 -7.58
N LEU A 63 9.06 -0.36 -7.88
CA LEU A 63 8.75 1.04 -8.20
C LEU A 63 9.18 1.26 -9.65
N ASP A 64 8.20 1.42 -10.54
CA ASP A 64 8.39 1.32 -11.98
C ASP A 64 9.10 0.01 -12.31
N ASN A 65 10.35 0.04 -12.78
CA ASN A 65 11.12 -1.16 -13.11
C ASN A 65 12.18 -1.50 -12.06
N GLU A 66 12.21 -0.80 -10.94
CA GLU A 66 13.22 -0.98 -9.91
C GLU A 66 12.64 -1.75 -8.72
N LYS A 67 13.31 -2.84 -8.33
CA LYS A 67 12.95 -3.63 -7.16
C LYS A 67 13.77 -3.14 -5.96
N ILE A 68 13.10 -2.57 -4.98
CA ILE A 68 13.73 -1.93 -3.83
C ILE A 68 13.36 -2.71 -2.57
N GLN A 69 14.36 -3.08 -1.76
CA GLN A 69 14.10 -3.68 -0.47
C GLN A 69 13.68 -2.59 0.51
N LEU A 70 12.52 -2.75 1.11
CA LEU A 70 12.01 -1.84 2.11
C LEU A 70 12.41 -2.36 3.48
N THR A 71 13.20 -1.58 4.21
CA THR A 71 13.68 -1.93 5.55
C THR A 71 12.99 -1.09 6.61
N GLN A 72 13.09 -1.52 7.88
CA GLN A 72 12.42 -0.82 8.98
C GLN A 72 12.94 0.59 9.21
N GLU A 73 14.14 0.90 8.72
CA GLU A 73 14.76 2.23 8.91
C GLU A 73 14.50 3.20 7.77
N LYS A 74 13.97 2.71 6.65
CA LYS A 74 13.83 3.53 5.45
C LYS A 74 12.40 3.45 4.91
N GLY A 75 11.79 4.63 4.76
CA GLY A 75 10.55 4.75 4.03
C GLY A 75 10.80 4.87 2.53
N ILE A 76 9.77 4.68 1.77
CA ILE A 76 9.79 4.91 0.33
C ILE A 76 8.65 5.86 -0.04
N HIS A 77 8.96 6.83 -0.90
CA HIS A 77 7.96 7.74 -1.45
C HIS A 77 7.55 7.24 -2.83
N ILE A 78 6.24 7.12 -3.03
CA ILE A 78 5.64 6.69 -4.30
C ILE A 78 4.87 7.88 -4.87
N PRO A 79 5.41 8.54 -5.92
CA PRO A 79 4.71 9.69 -6.51
C PRO A 79 3.40 9.30 -7.18
N VAL A 80 2.58 10.30 -7.50
CA VAL A 80 1.37 10.10 -8.31
C VAL A 80 1.75 9.46 -9.65
N ASN A 81 0.84 8.71 -10.23
CA ASN A 81 0.99 8.09 -11.55
C ASN A 81 2.19 7.15 -11.70
N THR A 82 2.74 6.66 -10.59
CA THR A 82 3.91 5.77 -10.61
C THR A 82 3.48 4.34 -10.33
N TRP A 83 3.79 3.44 -11.25
CA TRP A 83 3.49 2.02 -11.09
C TRP A 83 4.27 1.45 -9.92
N HIS A 84 3.57 0.77 -9.02
CA HIS A 84 4.20 0.16 -7.84
C HIS A 84 3.51 -1.13 -7.43
N LYS A 85 4.25 -1.96 -6.69
CA LYS A 85 3.75 -3.24 -6.20
C LYS A 85 4.54 -3.62 -4.94
N GLY A 86 3.82 -3.91 -3.86
CA GLY A 86 4.43 -4.46 -2.65
C GLY A 86 4.50 -5.97 -2.74
N ILE A 87 5.64 -6.56 -2.36
CA ILE A 87 5.90 -7.99 -2.50
C ILE A 87 6.48 -8.51 -1.18
N ASN A 88 5.80 -9.46 -0.56
CA ASN A 88 6.33 -10.17 0.60
C ASN A 88 6.84 -11.53 0.15
N GLU A 89 8.16 -11.68 0.08
CA GLU A 89 8.81 -12.92 -0.34
C GLU A 89 9.09 -13.87 0.83
N SER A 90 8.82 -13.46 2.07
CA SER A 90 8.97 -14.34 3.23
C SER A 90 7.90 -15.45 3.19
N TYR A 91 8.29 -16.65 3.55
CA TYR A 91 7.35 -17.76 3.69
C TYR A 91 6.79 -17.89 5.11
N LYS A 92 7.32 -17.10 6.07
CA LYS A 92 6.98 -17.23 7.49
C LYS A 92 6.32 -16.01 8.09
N HIS A 93 6.71 -14.82 7.65
CA HIS A 93 6.37 -13.58 8.36
C HIS A 93 5.48 -12.69 7.51
N HIS A 94 4.51 -12.06 8.16
CA HIS A 94 3.72 -10.99 7.58
C HIS A 94 4.58 -9.73 7.49
N ALA A 95 4.33 -8.91 6.48
CA ALA A 95 4.94 -7.58 6.34
C ALA A 95 3.91 -6.53 6.74
N HIS A 96 4.21 -5.73 7.76
CA HIS A 96 3.35 -4.66 8.24
C HIS A 96 3.89 -3.33 7.77
N ILE A 97 3.12 -2.60 7.00
CA ILE A 97 3.51 -1.35 6.37
C ILE A 97 2.56 -0.26 6.85
N ILE A 98 3.11 0.86 7.30
CA ILE A 98 2.31 2.07 7.53
C ILE A 98 2.38 2.89 6.25
N GLU A 99 1.21 3.14 5.68
CA GLU A 99 1.04 3.83 4.41
C GLU A 99 0.37 5.17 4.66
N ILE A 100 0.96 6.23 4.13
CA ILE A 100 0.38 7.57 4.20
C ILE A 100 0.01 8.01 2.79
N TRP A 101 -1.26 8.29 2.58
CA TRP A 101 -1.77 8.88 1.35
C TRP A 101 -1.79 10.40 1.49
N ARG A 102 -1.36 11.12 0.46
CA ARG A 102 -1.47 12.59 0.40
C ARG A 102 -2.08 12.98 -0.92
N GLY A 103 -3.12 13.82 -0.87
CA GLY A 103 -3.80 14.28 -2.07
C GLY A 103 -5.12 14.95 -1.75
N ASP A 104 -5.81 15.38 -2.79
CA ASP A 104 -7.10 16.05 -2.69
C ASP A 104 -8.28 15.09 -2.84
N ILE A 105 -8.08 13.95 -3.46
CA ILE A 105 -9.10 12.90 -3.62
C ILE A 105 -8.52 11.58 -3.12
N LEU A 106 -8.98 11.14 -1.94
CA LEU A 106 -8.40 9.98 -1.25
C LEU A 106 -9.41 8.84 -1.16
N THR A 107 -9.72 8.22 -2.32
CA THR A 107 -10.64 7.10 -2.40
C THR A 107 -9.95 5.84 -2.88
N GLU A 108 -10.50 4.67 -2.52
CA GLU A 108 -10.02 3.37 -3.01
C GLU A 108 -10.25 3.22 -4.51
N ASP A 109 -11.18 3.98 -5.09
CA ASP A 109 -11.47 3.93 -6.53
C ASP A 109 -10.41 4.60 -7.39
N ASP A 110 -9.52 5.41 -6.80
CA ASP A 110 -8.40 6.02 -7.49
C ASP A 110 -7.29 5.00 -7.66
N ILE A 111 -7.51 4.07 -8.57
CA ILE A 111 -6.55 3.00 -8.82
C ILE A 111 -6.64 2.51 -10.26
N GLU A 112 -5.49 2.32 -10.87
CA GLU A 112 -5.35 1.64 -12.14
C GLU A 112 -4.45 0.42 -11.91
N ARG A 113 -4.86 -0.72 -12.41
CA ARG A 113 -4.11 -1.98 -12.26
C ARG A 113 -3.65 -2.49 -13.60
N VAL A 114 -2.48 -3.12 -13.62
CA VAL A 114 -2.01 -3.82 -14.80
C VAL A 114 -2.91 -5.03 -15.01
N LYS A 115 -3.50 -5.14 -16.21
CA LYS A 115 -4.31 -6.30 -16.57
C LYS A 115 -3.38 -7.43 -17.01
N LEU A 116 -3.61 -8.62 -16.47
CA LEU A 116 -2.97 -9.81 -17.00
C LEU A 116 -3.68 -10.18 -18.28
N VAL A 117 -2.93 -10.20 -19.37
CA VAL A 117 -3.43 -10.70 -20.66
C VAL A 117 -3.02 -12.15 -20.75
N MET A 118 -4.02 -13.01 -20.73
CA MET A 118 -3.79 -14.45 -20.85
C MET A 118 -4.10 -14.90 -22.26
#